data_da0ba178788c120952a2107c48f82931
#
_entry.id   da0ba178788c120952a2107c48f82931
#
_cell.length_a   1.000
_cell.length_b   1.000
_cell.length_c   1.000
_cell.angle_alpha   90.00
_cell.angle_beta   90.00
_cell.angle_gamma   90.00
#
_symmetry.space_group_name_H-M   'P 1'
#
loop_
_entity.id
_entity.type
_entity.pdbx_description
1 polymer ?
#
loop_
_entity_poly.entity_id
_entity_poly.type
_entity_poly.pdbx_seq_one_letter_code
_entity_poly.pdbx_strand_id
1 'polypeptide(L)'
;MHPQTLRKYERLGLVRPHRTLGSMRVYTQEELDRIRLIKTLVDEAGINLAGIQRLLDIAEIAQRLRPLVAEGRRQGSADLHKRLTAEIDALWRLLGLL
;
A
#
# COMPACT_ATOMS: atom_id res chain seq x y z
N MET A 1 14.37 -12.88 5.22
CA MET A 1 13.14 -13.54 4.77
C MET A 1 13.48 -14.61 3.73
N HIS A 2 12.83 -15.75 3.81
CA HIS A 2 13.11 -16.86 2.90
C HIS A 2 12.72 -16.51 1.45
N PRO A 3 13.53 -16.86 0.44
CA PRO A 3 13.21 -16.56 -0.96
C PRO A 3 11.87 -17.10 -1.44
N GLN A 4 11.45 -18.27 -0.95
CA GLN A 4 10.14 -18.83 -1.32
C GLN A 4 8.98 -17.99 -0.80
N THR A 5 9.14 -17.35 0.36
CA THR A 5 8.13 -16.45 0.92
C THR A 5 7.98 -15.22 0.04
N LEU A 6 9.09 -14.66 -0.43
CA LEU A 6 9.08 -13.52 -1.34
C LEU A 6 8.40 -13.86 -2.67
N ARG A 7 8.66 -15.04 -3.21
CA ARG A 7 8.02 -15.54 -4.43
C ARG A 7 6.51 -15.71 -4.25
N LYS A 8 6.10 -16.18 -3.07
CA LYS A 8 4.69 -16.31 -2.73
C LYS A 8 4.01 -14.94 -2.71
N TYR A 9 4.64 -13.95 -2.09
CA TYR A 9 4.12 -12.59 -2.06
C TYR A 9 4.01 -12.00 -3.46
N GLU A 10 5.01 -12.25 -4.31
CA GLU A 10 4.98 -11.80 -5.71
C GLU A 10 3.81 -12.43 -6.47
N ARG A 11 3.60 -13.75 -6.32
CA ARG A 11 2.48 -14.45 -6.97
C ARG A 11 1.12 -13.92 -6.53
N LEU A 12 1.01 -13.50 -5.28
CA LEU A 12 -0.23 -12.93 -4.73
C LEU A 12 -0.43 -11.46 -5.10
N GLY A 13 0.53 -10.87 -5.81
CA GLY A 13 0.46 -9.47 -6.20
C GLY A 13 0.76 -8.49 -5.09
N LEU A 14 1.31 -8.96 -3.97
CA LEU A 14 1.61 -8.11 -2.81
C LEU A 14 2.88 -7.30 -3.00
N VAL A 15 3.83 -7.81 -3.77
CA VAL A 15 5.07 -7.12 -4.11
C VAL A 15 5.35 -7.29 -5.60
N ARG A 16 6.02 -6.31 -6.20
CA ARG A 16 6.35 -6.29 -7.63
C ARG A 16 7.81 -5.91 -7.81
N PRO A 17 8.74 -6.88 -7.70
CA PRO A 17 10.14 -6.58 -7.88
C PRO A 17 10.44 -6.21 -9.33
N HIS A 18 11.42 -5.34 -9.52
CA HIS A 18 11.98 -5.09 -10.84
C HIS A 18 12.93 -6.22 -11.19
N ARG A 19 13.10 -6.49 -12.48
CA ARG A 19 14.01 -7.52 -12.94
C ARG A 19 15.12 -6.90 -13.78
N THR A 20 16.34 -7.38 -13.58
CA THR A 20 17.48 -7.01 -14.43
C THR A 20 17.39 -7.77 -15.76
N LEU A 21 18.30 -7.45 -16.70
CA LEU A 21 18.40 -8.16 -17.97
C LEU A 21 18.65 -9.66 -17.78
N GLY A 22 19.28 -10.06 -16.67
CA GLY A 22 19.47 -11.46 -16.32
C GLY A 22 18.33 -12.09 -15.55
N SER A 23 17.16 -11.44 -15.51
CA SER A 23 15.98 -11.90 -14.78
C SER A 23 16.16 -11.98 -13.26
N MET A 24 17.17 -11.32 -12.72
CA MET A 24 17.39 -11.24 -11.28
C MET A 24 16.39 -10.26 -10.66
N ARG A 25 15.76 -10.64 -9.56
CA ARG A 25 14.84 -9.78 -8.82
C ARG A 25 15.60 -8.65 -8.12
N VAL A 26 15.14 -7.43 -8.30
CA VAL A 26 15.68 -6.24 -7.63
C VAL A 26 14.53 -5.53 -6.93
N TYR A 27 14.71 -5.25 -5.64
CA TYR A 27 13.70 -4.59 -4.82
C TYR A 27 14.11 -3.15 -4.54
N THR A 28 13.18 -2.21 -4.77
CA THR A 28 13.37 -0.81 -4.37
C THR A 28 13.23 -0.69 -2.86
N GLN A 29 13.63 0.45 -2.30
CA GLN A 29 13.44 0.71 -0.87
C GLN A 29 11.96 0.66 -0.50
N GLU A 30 11.07 1.17 -1.35
CA GLU A 30 9.62 1.10 -1.13
C GLU A 30 9.13 -0.34 -1.06
N GLU A 31 9.63 -1.20 -1.96
CA GLU A 31 9.29 -2.63 -1.93
C GLU A 31 9.80 -3.32 -0.67
N LEU A 32 10.99 -2.97 -0.21
CA LEU A 32 11.54 -3.53 1.03
C LEU A 32 10.70 -3.11 2.24
N ASP A 33 10.27 -1.86 2.28
CA ASP A 33 9.41 -1.35 3.36
C ASP A 33 8.05 -2.05 3.34
N ARG A 34 7.52 -2.30 2.14
CA ARG A 34 6.26 -3.04 1.96
C ARG A 34 6.39 -4.48 2.46
N ILE A 35 7.50 -5.15 2.15
CA ILE A 35 7.78 -6.51 2.62
C ILE A 35 7.85 -6.56 4.15
N ARG A 36 8.50 -5.60 4.77
CA ARG A 36 8.58 -5.50 6.24
C ARG A 36 7.21 -5.31 6.86
N LEU A 37 6.38 -4.46 6.26
CA LEU A 37 5.01 -4.25 6.73
C LEU A 37 4.21 -5.54 6.64
N ILE A 38 4.28 -6.26 5.52
CA ILE A 38 3.59 -7.54 5.35
C ILE A 38 4.02 -8.53 6.42
N LYS A 39 5.33 -8.64 6.64
CA LYS A 39 5.87 -9.55 7.66
C LYS A 39 5.34 -9.21 9.06
N THR A 40 5.32 -7.94 9.42
CA THR A 40 4.80 -7.48 10.70
C THR A 40 3.31 -7.83 10.85
N LEU A 41 2.53 -7.59 9.82
CA LEU A 41 1.09 -7.86 9.86
C LEU A 41 0.78 -9.35 9.97
N VAL A 42 1.55 -10.20 9.31
CA VAL A 42 1.36 -11.65 9.35
C VAL A 42 1.89 -12.23 10.65
N ASP A 43 3.16 -11.94 10.99
CA ASP A 43 3.85 -12.60 12.10
C ASP A 43 3.46 -12.04 13.46
N GLU A 44 3.29 -10.74 13.58
CA GLU A 44 3.04 -10.08 14.86
C GLU A 44 1.56 -9.80 15.11
N ALA A 45 0.83 -9.34 14.10
CA ALA A 45 -0.59 -9.04 14.24
C ALA A 45 -1.52 -10.20 13.90
N GLY A 46 -0.98 -11.31 13.36
CA GLY A 46 -1.77 -12.50 13.07
C GLY A 46 -2.74 -12.34 11.90
N ILE A 47 -2.52 -11.36 11.02
CA ILE A 47 -3.41 -11.11 9.89
C ILE A 47 -3.05 -12.07 8.76
N ASN A 48 -4.06 -12.76 8.21
CA ASN A 48 -3.81 -13.69 7.11
C ASN A 48 -3.54 -12.95 5.79
N LEU A 49 -2.93 -13.66 4.84
CA LEU A 49 -2.56 -13.06 3.55
C LEU A 49 -3.77 -12.59 2.74
N ALA A 50 -4.95 -13.17 2.95
CA ALA A 50 -6.15 -12.75 2.23
C ALA A 50 -6.56 -11.31 2.59
N GLY A 51 -6.30 -10.88 3.82
CA GLY A 51 -6.60 -9.51 4.26
C GLY A 51 -5.49 -8.51 3.97
N ILE A 52 -4.28 -8.97 3.69
CA ILE A 52 -3.11 -8.09 3.52
C ILE A 52 -3.28 -7.15 2.33
N GLN A 53 -3.77 -7.63 1.19
CA GLN A 53 -3.93 -6.77 0.01
C GLN A 53 -4.83 -5.58 0.31
N ARG A 54 -5.93 -5.82 1.02
CA ARG A 54 -6.86 -4.76 1.40
C ARG A 54 -6.22 -3.74 2.33
N LEU A 55 -5.41 -4.20 3.30
CA LEU A 55 -4.67 -3.32 4.19
C LEU A 55 -3.61 -2.49 3.46
N LEU A 56 -2.92 -3.09 2.49
CA LEU A 56 -1.93 -2.37 1.69
C LEU A 56 -2.61 -1.29 0.83
N ASP A 57 -3.77 -1.58 0.27
CA ASP A 57 -4.54 -0.60 -0.49
C ASP A 57 -4.99 0.56 0.40
N ILE A 58 -5.42 0.26 1.62
CA ILE A 58 -5.78 1.29 2.61
C ILE A 58 -4.57 2.15 2.97
N ALA A 59 -3.41 1.52 3.17
CA ALA A 59 -2.18 2.25 3.47
C ALA A 59 -1.77 3.20 2.35
N GLU A 60 -1.94 2.79 1.09
CA GLU A 60 -1.68 3.64 -0.07
C GLU A 60 -2.59 4.87 -0.07
N ILE A 61 -3.86 4.70 0.24
CA ILE A 61 -4.80 5.82 0.35
C ILE A 61 -4.38 6.77 1.47
N ALA A 62 -4.00 6.23 2.63
CA ALA A 62 -3.52 7.05 3.74
C ALA A 62 -2.29 7.87 3.35
N GLN A 63 -1.37 7.29 2.58
CA GLN A 63 -0.20 8.01 2.09
C GLN A 63 -0.58 9.15 1.13
N ARG A 64 -1.60 8.95 0.30
CA ARG A 64 -2.07 10.01 -0.60
C ARG A 64 -2.77 11.16 0.13
N LEU A 65 -3.34 10.87 1.30
CA LEU A 65 -4.00 11.90 2.11
C LEU A 65 -3.01 12.86 2.78
N ARG A 66 -1.83 12.39 3.15
CA ARG A 66 -0.84 13.22 3.84
C ARG A 66 -0.51 14.54 3.12
N PRO A 67 -0.11 14.52 1.82
CA PRO A 67 0.19 15.77 1.13
C PRO A 67 -1.04 16.65 0.96
N LEU A 68 -2.23 16.07 0.86
CA LEU A 68 -3.47 16.84 0.74
C LEU A 68 -3.82 17.59 2.03
N VAL A 69 -3.57 16.98 3.18
CA VAL A 69 -3.75 17.64 4.48
C VAL A 69 -2.74 18.78 4.63
N ALA A 70 -1.49 18.57 4.26
CA ALA A 70 -0.47 19.60 4.29
C ALA A 70 -0.80 20.78 3.37
N GLU A 71 -1.33 20.49 2.17
CA GLU A 71 -1.80 21.49 1.22
C GLU A 71 -2.96 22.30 1.79
N GLY A 72 -3.90 21.65 2.47
CA GLY A 72 -5.05 22.29 3.09
C GLY A 72 -4.69 23.30 4.17
N ARG A 73 -3.54 23.11 4.84
CA ARG A 73 -3.03 24.08 5.81
C ARG A 73 -2.50 25.35 5.14
N ARG A 74 -2.11 25.27 3.87
CA ARG A 74 -1.55 26.38 3.10
C ARG A 74 -2.64 27.13 2.33
N GLN A 75 -3.57 26.39 1.75
CA GLN A 75 -4.64 26.96 0.92
C GLN A 75 -5.88 26.08 1.01
N GLY A 76 -7.00 26.66 1.40
CA GLY A 76 -8.29 26.04 1.21
C GLY A 76 -8.73 26.21 -0.24
N SER A 77 -9.13 25.13 -0.93
CA SER A 77 -9.63 25.20 -2.29
C SER A 77 -10.73 24.17 -2.54
N ALA A 78 -11.61 24.46 -3.49
CA ALA A 78 -12.64 23.50 -3.91
C ALA A 78 -12.01 22.26 -4.54
N ASP A 79 -10.89 22.41 -5.25
CA ASP A 79 -10.14 21.30 -5.83
C ASP A 79 -9.60 20.36 -4.75
N LEU A 80 -9.04 20.92 -3.68
CA LEU A 80 -8.56 20.14 -2.55
C LEU A 80 -9.70 19.34 -1.93
N HIS A 81 -10.86 19.96 -1.74
CA HIS A 81 -12.04 19.30 -1.19
C HIS A 81 -12.46 18.10 -2.05
N LYS A 82 -12.49 18.27 -3.38
CA LYS A 82 -12.80 17.19 -4.31
C LYS A 82 -11.81 16.04 -4.22
N ARG A 83 -10.52 16.35 -4.14
CA ARG A 83 -9.47 15.35 -4.05
C ARG A 83 -9.54 14.56 -2.75
N LEU A 84 -9.78 15.25 -1.63
CA LEU A 84 -9.97 14.60 -0.33
C LEU A 84 -11.22 13.70 -0.33
N THR A 85 -12.32 14.18 -0.88
CA THR A 85 -13.55 13.41 -0.97
C THR A 85 -13.35 12.15 -1.81
N ALA A 86 -12.66 12.26 -2.94
CA ALA A 86 -12.38 11.11 -3.80
C ALA A 86 -11.56 10.04 -3.07
N GLU A 87 -10.56 10.44 -2.31
CA GLU A 87 -9.72 9.48 -1.55
C GLU A 87 -10.51 8.84 -0.41
N ILE A 88 -11.34 9.61 0.28
CA ILE A 88 -12.20 9.08 1.34
C ILE A 88 -13.22 8.10 0.77
N ASP A 89 -13.82 8.40 -0.38
CA ASP A 89 -14.76 7.49 -1.03
C ASP A 89 -14.08 6.18 -1.44
N ALA A 90 -12.84 6.26 -1.94
CA ALA A 90 -12.06 5.06 -2.27
C ALA A 90 -11.81 4.20 -1.02
N LEU A 91 -11.49 4.83 0.10
CA LEU A 91 -11.31 4.15 1.38
C LEU A 91 -12.59 3.43 1.83
N TRP A 92 -13.73 4.12 1.75
CA TRP A 92 -15.02 3.55 2.11
C TRP A 92 -15.38 2.33 1.24
N ARG A 93 -15.06 2.38 -0.07
CA ARG A 93 -15.27 1.25 -0.97
C ARG A 93 -14.44 0.04 -0.58
N LEU A 94 -13.18 0.26 -0.22
CA LEU A 94 -12.31 -0.82 0.24
C LEU A 94 -12.81 -1.47 1.52
N LEU A 95 -13.45 -0.68 2.38
CA LEU A 95 -14.04 -1.18 3.62
C LEU A 95 -15.41 -1.83 3.40
N GLY A 96 -15.95 -1.73 2.20
CA GLY A 96 -17.27 -2.30 1.89
C GLY A 96 -18.44 -1.46 2.38
N LEU A 97 -18.22 -0.17 2.62
CA LEU A 97 -19.24 0.74 3.18
C LEU A 97 -19.93 1.62 2.13
N LEU A 98 -19.47 1.52 0.88
CA LEU A 98 -20.11 2.20 -0.26
C LEU A 98 -20.54 1.19 -1.31
#